data_a5fb43db015e059e769c8e7f51c191e1
#
_entry.id   a5fb43db015e059e769c8e7f51c191e1
#
_cell.length_a   1.000
_cell.length_b   1.000
_cell.length_c   1.000
_cell.angle_alpha   90.00
_cell.angle_beta   90.00
_cell.angle_gamma   90.00
#
_symmetry.space_group_name_H-M   'P 1'
#
loop_
_entity.id
_entity.type
_entity.pdbx_description
1 polymer ?
#
loop_
_entity_poly.entity_id
_entity_poly.type
_entity_poly.pdbx_seq_one_letter_code
_entity_poly.pdbx_strand_id
1 'polypeptide(L)'
;MNEVMKTILKRQTIREYKPEQISDEQLEALKQAALRAPSGRNGQPCHVRFVQNAEMLKEMNTDFKELVGYDTPAYTRWDTNPVYHNAPTFIVLFAEGESYMDGGIMCENICIAAEGMGLGTCIIASVGALFADGNE
;
A
#
# COMPACT_ATOMS: atom_id res chain seq x y z
N MET A 1 22.44 -18.15 -4.39
CA MET A 1 21.27 -17.27 -4.63
C MET A 1 21.61 -15.88 -4.11
N ASN A 2 21.46 -14.87 -4.94
CA ASN A 2 21.77 -13.50 -4.53
C ASN A 2 20.67 -12.91 -3.62
N GLU A 3 20.96 -11.78 -2.96
CA GLU A 3 20.04 -11.17 -1.99
C GLU A 3 18.70 -10.72 -2.63
N VAL A 4 18.72 -10.27 -3.87
CA VAL A 4 17.50 -9.87 -4.58
C VAL A 4 16.55 -11.06 -4.71
N MET A 5 17.06 -12.21 -5.14
CA MET A 5 16.23 -13.42 -5.25
C MET A 5 15.73 -13.92 -3.90
N LYS A 6 16.54 -13.82 -2.85
CA LYS A 6 16.09 -14.14 -1.48
C LYS A 6 14.94 -13.26 -1.04
N THR A 7 15.04 -11.95 -1.29
CA THR A 7 14.00 -10.97 -0.96
C THR A 7 12.70 -11.28 -1.71
N ILE A 8 12.78 -11.52 -3.03
CA ILE A 8 11.61 -11.85 -3.84
C ILE A 8 10.90 -13.11 -3.31
N LEU A 9 11.66 -14.17 -3.00
CA LEU A 9 11.11 -15.44 -2.53
C LEU A 9 10.58 -15.38 -1.09
N LYS A 10 11.08 -14.45 -0.28
CA LYS A 10 10.68 -14.28 1.11
C LYS A 10 9.43 -13.41 1.25
N ARG A 11 9.23 -12.41 0.34
CA ARG A 11 8.11 -11.49 0.42
C ARG A 11 6.76 -12.25 0.47
N GLN A 12 5.97 -11.91 1.45
CA GLN A 12 4.61 -12.41 1.59
C GLN A 12 3.68 -11.31 2.12
N THR A 13 2.39 -11.52 2.03
CA THR A 13 1.40 -10.59 2.57
C THR A 13 1.37 -10.67 4.09
N ILE A 14 1.61 -9.53 4.75
CA ILE A 14 1.58 -9.36 6.20
C ILE A 14 0.39 -8.50 6.59
N ARG A 15 -0.40 -8.94 7.57
CA ARG A 15 -1.61 -8.27 8.06
C ARG A 15 -1.60 -7.99 9.56
N GLU A 16 -0.46 -8.15 10.19
CA GLU A 16 -0.18 -7.74 11.57
C GLU A 16 1.07 -6.88 11.59
N TYR A 17 0.97 -5.71 12.17
CA TYR A 17 2.06 -4.73 12.21
C TYR A 17 2.34 -4.29 13.64
N LYS A 18 3.60 -3.97 13.90
CA LYS A 18 4.00 -3.29 15.11
C LYS A 18 3.51 -1.84 15.09
N PRO A 19 3.22 -1.24 16.25
CA PRO A 19 2.76 0.14 16.32
C PRO A 19 3.85 1.18 16.00
N GLU A 20 5.12 0.76 16.02
CA GLU A 20 6.25 1.65 15.77
C GLU A 20 6.27 2.08 14.30
N GLN A 21 6.43 3.37 14.10
CA GLN A 21 6.56 3.95 12.77
C GLN A 21 7.89 3.56 12.12
N ILE A 22 7.87 3.41 10.80
CA ILE A 22 9.10 3.23 10.03
C ILE A 22 10.01 4.46 10.19
N SER A 23 11.32 4.25 10.07
CA SER A 23 12.28 5.36 10.16
C SER A 23 12.21 6.27 8.93
N ASP A 24 12.69 7.51 9.08
CA ASP A 24 12.78 8.45 7.95
C ASP A 24 13.66 7.90 6.82
N GLU A 25 14.70 7.14 7.15
CA GLU A 25 15.58 6.49 6.19
C GLU A 25 14.82 5.40 5.40
N GLN A 26 14.03 4.58 6.10
CA GLN A 26 13.18 3.57 5.46
C GLN A 26 12.10 4.22 4.58
N LEU A 27 11.47 5.28 5.07
CA LEU A 27 10.48 6.04 4.31
C LEU A 27 11.08 6.61 3.03
N GLU A 28 12.27 7.21 3.11
CA GLU A 28 12.95 7.76 1.93
C GLU A 28 13.33 6.67 0.94
N ALA A 29 13.80 5.51 1.42
CA ALA A 29 14.10 4.37 0.55
C ALA A 29 12.85 3.88 -0.20
N LEU A 30 11.69 3.82 0.45
CA LEU A 30 10.42 3.46 -0.20
C LEU A 30 9.99 4.48 -1.26
N LYS A 31 10.18 5.78 -0.99
CA LYS A 31 9.94 6.84 -1.98
C LYS A 31 10.84 6.67 -3.21
N GLN A 32 12.13 6.40 -3.00
CA GLN A 32 13.06 6.16 -4.09
C GLN A 32 12.68 4.89 -4.89
N ALA A 33 12.26 3.83 -4.23
CA ALA A 33 11.79 2.63 -4.90
C ALA A 33 10.56 2.92 -5.81
N ALA A 34 9.62 3.72 -5.33
CA ALA A 34 8.47 4.17 -6.11
C ALA A 34 8.89 4.98 -7.34
N LEU A 35 9.73 6.00 -7.14
CA LEU A 35 10.17 6.91 -8.19
C LEU A 35 11.05 6.23 -9.26
N ARG A 36 11.71 5.13 -8.94
CA ARG A 36 12.56 4.35 -9.84
C ARG A 36 11.82 3.24 -10.58
N ALA A 37 10.55 3.03 -10.30
CA ALA A 37 9.75 2.08 -11.03
C ALA A 37 9.65 2.47 -12.52
N PRO A 38 9.91 1.56 -13.45
CA PRO A 38 9.75 1.86 -14.87
C PRO A 38 8.28 2.05 -15.24
N SER A 39 8.02 2.78 -16.32
CA SER A 39 6.68 2.96 -16.87
C SER A 39 6.72 2.95 -18.40
N GLY A 40 5.60 2.66 -19.02
CA GLY A 40 5.46 2.62 -20.48
C GLY A 40 5.90 3.96 -21.08
N ARG A 41 6.86 3.92 -22.02
CA ARG A 41 7.44 5.10 -22.67
C ARG A 41 8.01 6.15 -21.70
N ASN A 42 8.31 5.74 -20.48
CA ASN A 42 8.68 6.64 -19.39
C ASN A 42 7.63 7.75 -19.13
N GLY A 43 6.37 7.42 -19.36
CA GLY A 43 5.26 8.37 -19.18
C GLY A 43 4.97 8.77 -17.74
N GLN A 44 5.40 7.95 -16.79
CA GLN A 44 5.30 8.21 -15.34
C GLN A 44 3.85 8.58 -14.89
N PRO A 45 2.82 7.80 -15.25
CA PRO A 45 1.43 8.13 -14.98
C PRO A 45 0.98 7.84 -13.56
N CYS A 46 1.89 7.33 -12.71
CA CYS A 46 1.56 6.92 -11.35
C CYS A 46 2.03 7.96 -10.33
N HIS A 47 1.18 8.20 -9.36
CA HIS A 47 1.43 9.07 -8.22
C HIS A 47 1.34 8.27 -6.94
N VAL A 48 2.13 8.64 -5.94
CA VAL A 48 2.18 7.96 -4.66
C VAL A 48 2.02 8.96 -3.51
N ARG A 49 1.28 8.57 -2.49
CA ARG A 49 1.15 9.30 -1.24
C ARG A 49 1.45 8.36 -0.07
N PHE A 50 2.29 8.82 0.84
CA PHE A 50 2.61 8.14 2.09
C PHE A 50 1.85 8.80 3.22
N VAL A 51 0.95 8.07 3.84
CA VAL A 51 0.07 8.54 4.91
C VAL A 51 0.53 7.93 6.22
N GLN A 52 0.96 8.77 7.17
CA GLN A 52 1.45 8.38 8.50
C GLN A 52 0.65 9.03 9.63
N ASN A 53 -0.38 9.80 9.29
CA ASN A 53 -1.25 10.42 10.27
C ASN A 53 -2.29 9.40 10.75
N ALA A 54 -2.22 9.02 12.02
CA ALA A 54 -3.09 7.99 12.61
C ALA A 54 -4.58 8.36 12.57
N GLU A 55 -4.92 9.63 12.76
CA GLU A 55 -6.32 10.07 12.72
C GLU A 55 -6.88 10.01 11.29
N MET A 56 -6.08 10.42 10.31
CA MET A 56 -6.46 10.29 8.89
C MET A 56 -6.66 8.81 8.49
N LEU A 57 -5.84 7.90 8.98
CA LEU A 57 -6.00 6.46 8.72
C LEU A 57 -7.28 5.90 9.35
N LYS A 58 -7.65 6.35 10.54
CA LYS A 58 -8.92 5.98 11.18
C LYS A 58 -10.11 6.53 10.42
N GLU A 59 -10.05 7.79 10.00
CA GLU A 59 -11.10 8.43 9.20
C GLU A 59 -11.30 7.69 7.88
N MET A 60 -10.23 7.45 7.13
CA MET A 60 -10.25 6.66 5.90
C MET A 60 -10.90 5.27 6.11
N ASN A 61 -10.58 4.59 7.21
CA ASN A 61 -11.19 3.30 7.53
C ASN A 61 -12.69 3.42 7.83
N THR A 62 -13.12 4.48 8.50
CA THR A 62 -14.53 4.75 8.79
C THR A 62 -15.28 4.99 7.48
N ASP A 63 -14.79 5.88 6.64
CA ASP A 63 -15.40 6.19 5.34
C ASP A 63 -15.48 4.95 4.44
N PHE A 64 -14.42 4.14 4.44
CA PHE A 64 -14.43 2.88 3.68
C PHE A 64 -15.50 1.91 4.19
N LYS A 65 -15.64 1.75 5.50
CA LYS A 65 -16.67 0.87 6.09
C LYS A 65 -18.08 1.39 5.86
N GLU A 66 -18.29 2.69 5.91
CA GLU A 66 -19.57 3.30 5.59
C GLU A 66 -19.97 3.07 4.12
N LEU A 67 -18.98 3.11 3.22
CA LEU A 67 -19.20 2.90 1.80
C LEU A 67 -19.50 1.43 1.45
N VAL A 68 -18.70 0.49 1.97
CA VAL A 68 -18.77 -0.93 1.56
C VAL A 68 -19.54 -1.82 2.53
N GLY A 69 -19.89 -1.32 3.71
CA GLY A 69 -20.58 -2.04 4.78
C GLY A 69 -19.63 -2.72 5.76
N TYR A 70 -20.15 -2.93 6.97
CA TYR A 70 -19.39 -3.51 8.09
C TYR A 70 -19.33 -5.04 8.03
N ASP A 71 -20.27 -5.67 7.33
CA ASP A 71 -20.42 -7.12 7.24
C ASP A 71 -19.78 -7.73 5.99
N THR A 72 -18.83 -7.02 5.38
CA THR A 72 -18.12 -7.52 4.21
C THR A 72 -17.15 -8.65 4.60
N PRO A 73 -16.98 -9.69 3.76
CA PRO A 73 -16.05 -10.79 4.05
C PRO A 73 -14.62 -10.32 4.36
N ALA A 74 -14.21 -9.17 3.82
CA ALA A 74 -12.90 -8.57 4.08
C ALA A 74 -12.71 -8.17 5.57
N TYR A 75 -13.79 -7.82 6.27
CA TYR A 75 -13.74 -7.45 7.68
C TYR A 75 -14.03 -8.63 8.60
N THR A 76 -15.04 -9.43 8.28
CA THR A 76 -15.39 -10.61 9.09
C THR A 76 -14.29 -11.64 9.10
N ARG A 77 -13.53 -11.75 8.01
CA ARG A 77 -12.40 -12.69 7.89
C ARG A 77 -11.23 -12.35 8.82
N TRP A 78 -11.04 -11.08 9.14
CA TRP A 78 -9.88 -10.58 9.91
C TRP A 78 -10.32 -9.91 11.21
N ASP A 79 -11.46 -10.34 11.75
CA ASP A 79 -12.05 -9.74 12.92
C ASP A 79 -12.37 -8.25 12.76
N THR A 80 -12.17 -7.48 13.81
CA THR A 80 -12.41 -6.03 13.84
C THR A 80 -11.30 -5.22 13.21
N ASN A 81 -10.38 -5.84 12.51
CA ASN A 81 -9.24 -5.14 11.94
C ASN A 81 -9.68 -4.06 10.96
N PRO A 82 -9.11 -2.86 11.07
CA PRO A 82 -9.32 -1.83 10.05
C PRO A 82 -8.75 -2.28 8.72
N VAL A 83 -9.20 -1.66 7.63
CA VAL A 83 -8.77 -2.00 6.28
C VAL A 83 -7.26 -1.92 6.09
N TYR A 84 -6.60 -1.05 6.82
CA TYR A 84 -5.14 -0.88 6.82
C TYR A 84 -4.40 -1.79 7.82
N HIS A 85 -5.09 -2.72 8.48
CA HIS A 85 -4.52 -3.70 9.42
C HIS A 85 -3.66 -3.08 10.53
N ASN A 86 -3.98 -1.86 10.98
CA ASN A 86 -3.22 -1.07 11.95
C ASN A 86 -1.76 -0.78 11.53
N ALA A 87 -1.47 -0.82 10.24
CA ALA A 87 -0.15 -0.39 9.75
C ALA A 87 0.06 1.10 10.03
N PRO A 88 1.19 1.51 10.62
CA PRO A 88 1.44 2.92 10.94
C PRO A 88 1.76 3.78 9.71
N THR A 89 2.11 3.16 8.59
CA THR A 89 2.27 3.80 7.28
C THR A 89 1.35 3.14 6.27
N PHE A 90 0.56 3.94 5.56
CA PHE A 90 -0.27 3.53 4.46
C PHE A 90 0.18 4.24 3.17
N ILE A 91 0.30 3.48 2.09
CA ILE A 91 0.77 4.02 0.81
C ILE A 91 -0.38 3.94 -0.19
N VAL A 92 -0.77 5.10 -0.72
CA VAL A 92 -1.81 5.20 -1.75
C VAL A 92 -1.15 5.40 -3.10
N LEU A 93 -1.47 4.52 -4.04
CA LEU A 93 -1.03 4.59 -5.43
C LEU A 93 -2.18 5.01 -6.31
N PHE A 94 -1.97 6.03 -7.12
CA PHE A 94 -2.90 6.50 -8.13
C PHE A 94 -2.27 6.31 -9.51
N ALA A 95 -3.05 5.79 -10.44
CA ALA A 95 -2.64 5.67 -11.83
C ALA A 95 -3.57 6.50 -12.71
N GLU A 96 -3.00 7.32 -13.57
CA GLU A 96 -3.78 8.10 -14.54
C GLU A 96 -4.33 7.18 -15.65
N GLY A 97 -5.60 7.34 -15.97
CA GLY A 97 -6.27 6.53 -16.99
C GLY A 97 -6.20 5.04 -16.70
N GLU A 98 -5.90 4.23 -17.72
CA GLU A 98 -5.82 2.76 -17.63
C GLU A 98 -4.39 2.24 -17.39
N SER A 99 -3.58 2.97 -16.62
CA SER A 99 -2.17 2.65 -16.37
C SER A 99 -1.98 1.62 -15.24
N TYR A 100 -2.81 0.59 -15.19
CA TYR A 100 -2.78 -0.43 -14.13
C TYR A 100 -1.47 -1.23 -14.10
N MET A 101 -0.87 -1.49 -15.26
CA MET A 101 0.42 -2.19 -15.31
C MET A 101 1.52 -1.35 -14.66
N ASP A 102 1.61 -0.07 -14.97
CA ASP A 102 2.59 0.84 -14.39
C ASP A 102 2.39 0.97 -12.86
N GLY A 103 1.13 1.02 -12.42
CA GLY A 103 0.78 1.00 -11.00
C GLY A 103 1.24 -0.29 -10.30
N GLY A 104 1.03 -1.44 -10.93
CA GLY A 104 1.48 -2.74 -10.41
C GLY A 104 3.00 -2.83 -10.31
N ILE A 105 3.73 -2.32 -11.29
CA ILE A 105 5.19 -2.27 -11.29
C ILE A 105 5.69 -1.40 -10.13
N MET A 106 5.14 -0.21 -9.94
CA MET A 106 5.50 0.67 -8.82
C MET A 106 5.19 0.02 -7.48
N CYS A 107 4.02 -0.61 -7.35
CA CYS A 107 3.60 -1.31 -6.14
C CYS A 107 4.59 -2.41 -5.76
N GLU A 108 4.97 -3.27 -6.71
CA GLU A 108 5.91 -4.37 -6.43
C GLU A 108 7.31 -3.85 -6.13
N ASN A 109 7.78 -2.78 -6.79
CA ASN A 109 9.05 -2.15 -6.43
C ASN A 109 9.09 -1.72 -4.96
N ILE A 110 8.00 -1.12 -4.48
CA ILE A 110 7.86 -0.73 -3.06
C ILE A 110 7.85 -1.98 -2.16
N CYS A 111 7.10 -3.02 -2.53
CA CYS A 111 6.98 -4.24 -1.73
C CYS A 111 8.33 -4.97 -1.59
N ILE A 112 9.11 -5.06 -2.66
CA ILE A 112 10.43 -5.70 -2.63
C ILE A 112 11.43 -4.85 -1.84
N ALA A 113 11.40 -3.53 -1.99
CA ALA A 113 12.24 -2.63 -1.19
C ALA A 113 11.92 -2.75 0.31
N ALA A 114 10.63 -2.79 0.66
CA ALA A 114 10.17 -2.97 2.03
C ALA A 114 10.68 -4.31 2.62
N GLU A 115 10.48 -5.43 1.91
CA GLU A 115 10.97 -6.74 2.36
C GLU A 115 12.48 -6.76 2.56
N GLY A 116 13.23 -6.10 1.66
CA GLY A 116 14.69 -5.98 1.79
C GLY A 116 15.14 -5.21 3.04
N MET A 117 14.28 -4.35 3.57
CA MET A 117 14.50 -3.59 4.82
C MET A 117 13.86 -4.26 6.05
N GLY A 118 13.29 -5.45 5.91
CA GLY A 118 12.61 -6.17 6.99
C GLY A 118 11.23 -5.62 7.34
N LEU A 119 10.59 -4.90 6.42
CA LEU A 119 9.24 -4.36 6.57
C LEU A 119 8.22 -5.27 5.86
N GLY A 120 7.15 -5.61 6.58
CA GLY A 120 6.02 -6.34 6.00
C GLY A 120 5.13 -5.43 5.15
N THR A 121 4.49 -5.99 4.12
CA THR A 121 3.54 -5.28 3.26
C THR A 121 2.27 -6.07 3.01
N CYS A 122 1.17 -5.34 2.78
CA CYS A 122 -0.09 -5.89 2.30
C CYS A 122 -0.66 -4.99 1.20
N ILE A 123 -0.88 -5.54 0.02
CA ILE A 123 -1.54 -4.82 -1.07
C ILE A 123 -3.06 -4.91 -0.86
N ILE A 124 -3.74 -3.75 -0.86
CA ILE A 124 -5.16 -3.64 -0.58
C ILE A 124 -5.86 -2.93 -1.75
N ALA A 125 -6.36 -3.71 -2.70
CA ALA A 125 -7.06 -3.17 -3.86
C ALA A 125 -8.47 -2.64 -3.52
N SER A 126 -9.13 -3.21 -2.50
CA SER A 126 -10.50 -2.85 -2.13
C SER A 126 -10.68 -1.39 -1.69
N VAL A 127 -9.66 -0.79 -1.11
CA VAL A 127 -9.66 0.64 -0.73
C VAL A 127 -9.86 1.57 -1.93
N GLY A 128 -9.55 1.10 -3.13
CA GLY A 128 -9.81 1.85 -4.36
C GLY A 128 -11.27 2.31 -4.52
N ALA A 129 -12.21 1.64 -3.85
CA ALA A 129 -13.62 2.05 -3.85
C ALA A 129 -13.84 3.46 -3.28
N LEU A 130 -13.00 3.91 -2.32
CA LEU A 130 -13.07 5.28 -1.78
C LEU A 130 -12.75 6.37 -2.81
N PHE A 131 -11.96 6.01 -3.81
CA PHE A 131 -11.44 6.95 -4.81
C PHE A 131 -12.14 6.78 -6.17
N ALA A 132 -13.22 6.01 -6.21
CA ALA A 132 -14.02 5.86 -7.43
C ALA A 132 -14.81 7.14 -7.72
N ASP A 133 -15.06 7.40 -9.01
CA ASP A 133 -15.86 8.56 -9.45
C ASP A 133 -17.22 8.58 -8.76
N GLY A 134 -17.61 9.71 -8.20
CA GLY A 134 -18.87 9.92 -7.50
C GLY A 134 -18.80 9.81 -5.97
N ASN A 135 -17.65 9.47 -5.41
CA ASN A 135 -17.39 9.59 -3.98
C ASN A 135 -16.67 10.92 -3.73
N GLU A 136 -17.35 11.88 -3.12
CA GLU A 136 -16.78 13.17 -2.69
C GLU A 136 -16.33 13.14 -1.23
#